data_eafbaac6356a18fa852c91d4ba63e664
#
_entry.id   eafbaac6356a18fa852c91d4ba63e664
#
_cell.length_a   1.000
_cell.length_b   1.000
_cell.length_c   1.000
_cell.angle_alpha   90.00
_cell.angle_beta   90.00
_cell.angle_gamma   90.00
#
_symmetry.space_group_name_H-M   'P 1'
#
loop_
_entity.id
_entity.type
_entity.pdbx_description
1 polymer ?
#
loop_
_entity_poly.entity_id
_entity_poly.type
_entity_poly.pdbx_seq_one_letter_code
_entity_poly.pdbx_strand_id
1 'polypeptide(L)'
;MNRVWFVTGAARGMGVSIVNAALQQGDRVVATGRNMDKLRQIFSTVAAENIALLELDVRDEHQAKVAVDAAVRRFGRIDVLVNNAGFCLLGRFEEATAEQIELQFATNVFGTANVLRAVLPVMRQQRSGRIINTSSIAGVKAVANATFYSASKFAVEGMTLALADEVTPLGIHVTAIEPGFFRTEFLSNSSAHYGEKKIEDYADFGDARELLASADGQQQGDPAKLAQVVCQMVEMENPPQQLLIGNDAISYVMPSLEARIKEIREFAALSNTTDFD
;
A
#
# COMPACT_ATOMS: atom_id res chain seq x y z
N MET A 1 -10.45 -9.15 23.19
CA MET A 1 -9.21 -8.41 23.49
C MET A 1 -9.04 -7.35 22.43
N ASN A 2 -8.64 -6.13 22.79
CA ASN A 2 -8.38 -5.08 21.80
C ASN A 2 -7.14 -5.45 20.99
N ARG A 3 -7.23 -5.39 19.65
CA ARG A 3 -6.11 -5.67 18.76
C ARG A 3 -5.04 -4.58 18.85
N VAL A 4 -3.83 -4.94 18.45
CA VAL A 4 -2.72 -4.00 18.26
C VAL A 4 -2.42 -3.87 16.78
N TRP A 5 -2.61 -2.68 16.26
CA TRP A 5 -2.32 -2.32 14.87
C TRP A 5 -0.94 -1.69 14.75
N PHE A 6 -0.21 -2.02 13.70
CA PHE A 6 1.02 -1.34 13.30
C PHE A 6 0.81 -0.74 11.92
N VAL A 7 0.77 0.59 11.83
CA VAL A 7 0.41 1.31 10.60
C VAL A 7 1.59 2.15 10.14
N THR A 8 2.07 1.90 8.91
CA THR A 8 3.14 2.71 8.30
C THR A 8 2.56 3.87 7.50
N GLY A 9 3.28 4.99 7.44
CA GLY A 9 2.80 6.18 6.71
C GLY A 9 1.55 6.80 7.34
N ALA A 10 1.44 6.78 8.67
CA ALA A 10 0.27 7.22 9.42
C ALA A 10 0.14 8.75 9.60
N ALA A 11 1.03 9.55 8.98
CA ALA A 11 1.03 11.00 9.14
C ALA A 11 0.17 11.76 8.10
N ARG A 12 -0.57 11.06 7.23
CA ARG A 12 -1.44 11.66 6.20
C ARG A 12 -2.38 10.64 5.55
N GLY A 13 -3.38 11.14 4.83
CA GLY A 13 -4.24 10.38 3.92
C GLY A 13 -4.88 9.14 4.54
N MET A 14 -4.86 8.02 3.81
CA MET A 14 -5.47 6.76 4.24
C MET A 14 -4.89 6.24 5.56
N GLY A 15 -3.58 6.45 5.81
CA GLY A 15 -2.96 6.02 7.06
C GLY A 15 -3.59 6.66 8.30
N VAL A 16 -3.88 7.96 8.26
CA VAL A 16 -4.60 8.66 9.35
C VAL A 16 -6.01 8.07 9.53
N SER A 17 -6.73 7.85 8.43
CA SER A 17 -8.09 7.32 8.48
C SER A 17 -8.13 5.91 9.07
N ILE A 18 -7.17 5.04 8.70
CA ILE A 18 -7.06 3.67 9.24
C ILE A 18 -6.75 3.70 10.74
N VAL A 19 -5.78 4.54 11.17
CA VAL A 19 -5.48 4.71 12.61
C VAL A 19 -6.72 5.15 13.38
N ASN A 20 -7.44 6.17 12.89
CA ASN A 20 -8.64 6.65 13.55
C ASN A 20 -9.75 5.59 13.61
N ALA A 21 -9.96 4.83 12.54
CA ALA A 21 -10.96 3.77 12.50
C ALA A 21 -10.63 2.64 13.50
N ALA A 22 -9.38 2.22 13.59
CA ALA A 22 -8.94 1.22 14.56
C ALA A 22 -9.13 1.72 16.01
N LEU A 23 -8.76 2.96 16.31
CA LEU A 23 -8.96 3.57 17.63
C LEU A 23 -10.45 3.69 18.01
N GLN A 24 -11.32 4.00 17.04
CA GLN A 24 -12.77 4.06 17.25
C GLN A 24 -13.38 2.70 17.59
N GLN A 25 -12.78 1.60 17.14
CA GLN A 25 -13.17 0.24 17.55
C GLN A 25 -12.64 -0.15 18.94
N GLY A 26 -11.91 0.73 19.61
CA GLY A 26 -11.28 0.47 20.89
C GLY A 26 -9.96 -0.29 20.80
N ASP A 27 -9.40 -0.45 19.60
CA ASP A 27 -8.12 -1.09 19.39
C ASP A 27 -6.95 -0.15 19.75
N ARG A 28 -5.75 -0.71 19.91
CA ARG A 28 -4.52 0.04 20.16
C ARG A 28 -3.71 0.15 18.87
N VAL A 29 -3.05 1.29 18.67
CA VAL A 29 -2.35 1.56 17.42
C VAL A 29 -0.91 2.01 17.66
N VAL A 30 -0.01 1.45 16.88
CA VAL A 30 1.34 1.99 16.65
C VAL A 30 1.30 2.74 15.32
N ALA A 31 1.28 4.05 15.37
CA ALA A 31 1.27 4.92 14.20
C ALA A 31 2.71 5.36 13.88
N THR A 32 3.17 5.07 12.66
CA THR A 32 4.55 5.36 12.29
C THR A 32 4.67 6.30 11.09
N GLY A 33 5.74 7.07 11.06
CA GLY A 33 6.05 7.98 9.97
C GLY A 33 7.39 8.70 10.19
N ARG A 34 7.90 9.36 9.15
CA ARG A 34 9.18 10.08 9.20
C ARG A 34 9.12 11.41 9.96
N ASN A 35 7.95 12.01 10.08
CA ASN A 35 7.75 13.30 10.73
C ASN A 35 6.98 13.12 12.04
N MET A 36 7.72 13.07 13.14
CA MET A 36 7.17 12.88 14.49
C MET A 36 6.30 14.04 14.95
N ASP A 37 6.62 15.28 14.56
CA ASP A 37 5.84 16.44 14.97
C ASP A 37 4.46 16.42 14.30
N LYS A 38 4.40 16.04 13.02
CA LYS A 38 3.13 15.85 12.33
C LYS A 38 2.30 14.74 12.98
N LEU A 39 2.90 13.60 13.35
CA LEU A 39 2.22 12.54 14.07
C LEU A 39 1.66 13.02 15.42
N ARG A 40 2.48 13.72 16.21
CA ARG A 40 2.06 14.28 17.51
C ARG A 40 0.91 15.28 17.36
N GLN A 41 0.95 16.12 16.33
CA GLN A 41 -0.10 17.09 16.04
C GLN A 41 -1.42 16.40 15.69
N ILE A 42 -1.40 15.41 14.77
CA ILE A 42 -2.58 14.70 14.28
C ILE A 42 -3.27 13.94 15.42
N PHE A 43 -2.49 13.23 16.23
CA PHE A 43 -3.01 12.36 17.28
C PHE A 43 -2.92 12.98 18.68
N SER A 44 -2.83 14.30 18.79
CA SER A 44 -2.65 15.05 20.06
C SER A 44 -3.77 14.83 21.08
N THR A 45 -4.97 14.47 20.62
CA THR A 45 -6.14 14.22 21.48
C THR A 45 -6.35 12.75 21.85
N VAL A 46 -5.54 11.85 21.31
CA VAL A 46 -5.65 10.41 21.58
C VAL A 46 -4.93 10.09 22.89
N ALA A 47 -5.61 9.34 23.76
CA ALA A 47 -5.03 8.92 25.02
C ALA A 47 -3.80 8.04 24.81
N ALA A 48 -2.72 8.30 25.57
CA ALA A 48 -1.41 7.69 25.37
C ALA A 48 -1.41 6.16 25.58
N GLU A 49 -2.35 5.61 26.33
CA GLU A 49 -2.52 4.17 26.52
C GLU A 49 -3.00 3.46 25.25
N ASN A 50 -3.64 4.16 24.31
CA ASN A 50 -4.24 3.60 23.11
C ASN A 50 -3.35 3.76 21.87
N ILE A 51 -2.36 4.66 21.92
CA ILE A 51 -1.49 4.93 20.77
C ILE A 51 -0.02 5.02 21.15
N ALA A 52 0.85 4.49 20.28
CA ALA A 52 2.28 4.76 20.30
C ALA A 52 2.66 5.42 18.97
N LEU A 53 3.39 6.53 19.04
CA LEU A 53 3.90 7.25 17.88
C LEU A 53 5.40 6.93 17.75
N LEU A 54 5.80 6.36 16.60
CA LEU A 54 7.19 5.97 16.38
C LEU A 54 7.72 6.54 15.07
N GLU A 55 8.95 7.00 15.10
CA GLU A 55 9.65 7.39 13.89
C GLU A 55 10.01 6.14 13.08
N LEU A 56 9.71 6.19 11.76
CA LEU A 56 10.05 5.12 10.84
C LEU A 56 10.19 5.66 9.41
N ASP A 57 11.39 5.55 8.87
CA ASP A 57 11.59 5.48 7.43
C ASP A 57 11.61 4.00 7.03
N VAL A 58 10.61 3.55 6.29
CA VAL A 58 10.48 2.14 5.90
C VAL A 58 11.63 1.63 5.04
N ARG A 59 12.40 2.52 4.41
CA ARG A 59 13.59 2.18 3.63
C ARG A 59 14.74 1.66 4.50
N ASP A 60 14.71 1.99 5.77
CA ASP A 60 15.72 1.57 6.75
C ASP A 60 15.23 0.32 7.51
N GLU A 61 15.83 -0.83 7.18
CA GLU A 61 15.49 -2.11 7.79
C GLU A 61 15.74 -2.10 9.32
N HIS A 62 16.81 -1.41 9.77
CA HIS A 62 17.11 -1.32 11.19
C HIS A 62 16.04 -0.53 11.94
N GLN A 63 15.59 0.61 11.38
CA GLN A 63 14.48 1.37 11.96
C GLN A 63 13.19 0.55 12.01
N ALA A 64 12.89 -0.24 10.96
CA ALA A 64 11.73 -1.12 10.96
C ALA A 64 11.79 -2.12 12.13
N LYS A 65 12.95 -2.76 12.35
CA LYS A 65 13.15 -3.67 13.48
C LYS A 65 13.00 -2.97 14.83
N VAL A 66 13.64 -1.82 15.01
CA VAL A 66 13.54 -1.02 16.26
C VAL A 66 12.11 -0.60 16.56
N ALA A 67 11.35 -0.17 15.55
CA ALA A 67 9.95 0.23 15.70
C ALA A 67 9.06 -0.96 16.08
N VAL A 68 9.26 -2.13 15.48
CA VAL A 68 8.52 -3.36 15.81
C VAL A 68 8.86 -3.82 17.22
N ASP A 69 10.12 -3.84 17.61
CA ASP A 69 10.54 -4.19 18.97
C ASP A 69 9.93 -3.22 20.01
N ALA A 70 9.84 -1.93 19.69
CA ALA A 70 9.20 -0.92 20.55
C ALA A 70 7.68 -1.15 20.66
N ALA A 71 7.02 -1.52 19.57
CA ALA A 71 5.60 -1.87 19.55
C ALA A 71 5.31 -3.08 20.46
N VAL A 72 6.13 -4.13 20.34
CA VAL A 72 5.99 -5.34 21.17
C VAL A 72 6.28 -5.03 22.64
N ARG A 73 7.33 -4.25 22.95
CA ARG A 73 7.58 -3.81 24.35
C ARG A 73 6.40 -3.02 24.93
N ARG A 74 5.73 -2.21 24.12
CA ARG A 74 4.64 -1.33 24.55
C ARG A 74 3.33 -2.07 24.74
N PHE A 75 2.96 -2.96 23.81
CA PHE A 75 1.64 -3.58 23.74
C PHE A 75 1.64 -5.11 23.83
N GLY A 76 2.81 -5.74 23.82
CA GLY A 76 2.99 -7.18 23.97
C GLY A 76 2.78 -7.99 22.69
N ARG A 77 2.18 -7.40 21.65
CA ARG A 77 1.78 -8.10 20.41
C ARG A 77 1.60 -7.15 19.23
N ILE A 78 1.49 -7.70 18.03
CA ILE A 78 1.02 -7.02 16.82
C ILE A 78 0.02 -7.96 16.13
N ASP A 79 -1.24 -7.54 16.05
CA ASP A 79 -2.31 -8.33 15.44
C ASP A 79 -2.55 -7.96 13.98
N VAL A 80 -2.42 -6.68 13.65
CA VAL A 80 -2.67 -6.15 12.33
C VAL A 80 -1.46 -5.29 11.90
N LEU A 81 -0.88 -5.63 10.76
CA LEU A 81 0.08 -4.78 10.06
C LEU A 81 -0.60 -4.12 8.87
N VAL A 82 -0.46 -2.81 8.75
CA VAL A 82 -0.85 -2.06 7.55
C VAL A 82 0.38 -1.40 6.94
N ASN A 83 0.91 -1.97 5.88
CA ASN A 83 1.94 -1.38 5.05
C ASN A 83 1.28 -0.35 4.10
N ASN A 84 1.19 0.90 4.58
CA ASN A 84 0.56 1.99 3.84
C ASN A 84 1.56 3.06 3.39
N ALA A 85 2.78 3.08 3.93
CA ALA A 85 3.81 4.02 3.49
C ALA A 85 4.12 3.87 2.01
N GLY A 86 4.04 4.95 1.25
CA GLY A 86 4.30 4.96 -0.17
C GLY A 86 4.08 6.34 -0.79
N PHE A 87 4.51 6.47 -2.04
CA PHE A 87 4.28 7.64 -2.88
C PHE A 87 4.19 7.22 -4.35
N CYS A 88 3.86 8.16 -5.26
CA CYS A 88 3.85 7.90 -6.69
C CYS A 88 4.88 8.75 -7.42
N LEU A 89 5.63 8.11 -8.32
CA LEU A 89 6.43 8.75 -9.36
C LEU A 89 5.62 8.76 -10.65
N LEU A 90 5.32 9.95 -11.13
CA LEU A 90 4.48 10.23 -12.28
C LEU A 90 5.30 10.86 -13.40
N GLY A 91 4.84 10.72 -14.61
CA GLY A 91 5.52 11.18 -15.81
C GLY A 91 5.79 10.02 -16.76
N ARG A 92 6.37 10.34 -17.90
CA ARG A 92 6.68 9.35 -18.92
C ARG A 92 7.90 8.54 -18.50
N PHE A 93 8.04 7.37 -19.10
CA PHE A 93 9.10 6.44 -18.75
C PHE A 93 10.50 7.07 -18.82
N GLU A 94 10.81 7.80 -19.87
CA GLU A 94 12.12 8.40 -20.09
C GLU A 94 12.38 9.71 -19.31
N GLU A 95 11.32 10.32 -18.76
CA GLU A 95 11.43 11.55 -17.96
C GLU A 95 11.94 11.28 -16.55
N ALA A 96 11.79 10.05 -16.05
CA ALA A 96 12.27 9.66 -14.72
C ALA A 96 13.80 9.53 -14.69
N THR A 97 14.43 9.97 -13.61
CA THR A 97 15.85 9.71 -13.35
C THR A 97 16.05 8.37 -12.64
N ALA A 98 17.27 7.83 -12.68
CA ALA A 98 17.59 6.59 -11.97
C ALA A 98 17.32 6.71 -10.47
N GLU A 99 17.69 7.85 -9.87
CA GLU A 99 17.50 8.13 -8.43
C GLU A 99 16.02 8.18 -8.06
N GLN A 100 15.18 8.74 -8.93
CA GLN A 100 13.72 8.76 -8.71
C GLN A 100 13.13 7.35 -8.76
N ILE A 101 13.58 6.52 -9.71
CA ILE A 101 13.15 5.13 -9.84
C ILE A 101 13.60 4.32 -8.61
N GLU A 102 14.86 4.44 -8.21
CA GLU A 102 15.40 3.78 -7.02
C GLU A 102 14.60 4.18 -5.76
N LEU A 103 14.31 5.46 -5.58
CA LEU A 103 13.53 5.95 -4.45
C LEU A 103 12.11 5.38 -4.43
N GLN A 104 11.46 5.26 -5.61
CA GLN A 104 10.14 4.65 -5.75
C GLN A 104 10.14 3.20 -5.26
N PHE A 105 11.10 2.40 -5.72
CA PHE A 105 11.21 0.99 -5.34
C PHE A 105 11.70 0.83 -3.89
N ALA A 106 12.68 1.62 -3.46
CA ALA A 106 13.17 1.62 -2.09
C ALA A 106 12.03 1.86 -1.08
N THR A 107 11.09 2.74 -1.41
CA THR A 107 9.98 3.05 -0.52
C THR A 107 8.84 2.04 -0.64
N ASN A 108 8.31 1.84 -1.85
CA ASN A 108 7.06 1.08 -2.03
C ASN A 108 7.26 -0.42 -1.94
N VAL A 109 8.42 -0.94 -2.39
CA VAL A 109 8.70 -2.38 -2.46
C VAL A 109 9.60 -2.81 -1.31
N PHE A 110 10.83 -2.31 -1.29
CA PHE A 110 11.79 -2.73 -0.26
C PHE A 110 11.39 -2.26 1.13
N GLY A 111 10.78 -1.06 1.24
CA GLY A 111 10.25 -0.58 2.50
C GLY A 111 9.12 -1.47 3.05
N THR A 112 8.21 -1.92 2.18
CA THR A 112 7.19 -2.92 2.56
C THR A 112 7.84 -4.23 3.01
N ALA A 113 8.83 -4.73 2.27
CA ALA A 113 9.56 -5.95 2.62
C ALA A 113 10.31 -5.84 3.96
N ASN A 114 10.95 -4.70 4.25
CA ASN A 114 11.65 -4.46 5.53
C ASN A 114 10.70 -4.57 6.73
N VAL A 115 9.51 -3.94 6.63
CA VAL A 115 8.51 -4.00 7.70
C VAL A 115 7.93 -5.40 7.84
N LEU A 116 7.64 -6.10 6.72
CA LEU A 116 7.21 -7.50 6.74
C LEU A 116 8.22 -8.39 7.45
N ARG A 117 9.51 -8.28 7.11
CA ARG A 117 10.59 -9.06 7.74
C ARG A 117 10.71 -8.80 9.24
N ALA A 118 10.41 -7.59 9.69
CA ALA A 118 10.42 -7.25 11.10
C ALA A 118 9.19 -7.78 11.86
N VAL A 119 7.99 -7.74 11.26
CA VAL A 119 6.72 -8.13 11.91
C VAL A 119 6.46 -9.63 11.85
N LEU A 120 6.81 -10.31 10.76
CA LEU A 120 6.54 -11.73 10.56
C LEU A 120 7.03 -12.64 11.70
N PRO A 121 8.23 -12.47 12.29
CA PRO A 121 8.65 -13.28 13.44
C PRO A 121 7.70 -13.17 14.63
N VAL A 122 7.13 -11.97 14.88
CA VAL A 122 6.16 -11.71 15.96
C VAL A 122 4.87 -12.46 15.67
N MET A 123 4.26 -12.27 14.49
CA MET A 123 3.01 -12.93 14.11
C MET A 123 3.15 -14.46 14.03
N ARG A 124 4.32 -14.95 13.53
CA ARG A 124 4.62 -16.39 13.49
C ARG A 124 4.65 -17.00 14.89
N GLN A 125 5.26 -16.31 15.85
CA GLN A 125 5.26 -16.75 17.25
C GLN A 125 3.86 -16.71 17.86
N GLN A 126 3.06 -15.73 17.50
CA GLN A 126 1.65 -15.61 17.93
C GLN A 126 0.74 -16.67 17.29
N ARG A 127 1.15 -17.29 16.17
CA ARG A 127 0.32 -18.17 15.34
C ARG A 127 -0.95 -17.47 14.85
N SER A 128 -0.91 -16.17 14.72
CA SER A 128 -2.01 -15.37 14.20
C SER A 128 -1.51 -14.00 13.73
N GLY A 129 -2.16 -13.44 12.71
CA GLY A 129 -1.89 -12.08 12.22
C GLY A 129 -2.75 -11.73 11.01
N ARG A 130 -2.89 -10.43 10.80
CA ARG A 130 -3.51 -9.83 9.61
C ARG A 130 -2.51 -8.85 9.00
N ILE A 131 -2.10 -9.08 7.78
CA ILE A 131 -1.18 -8.21 7.04
C ILE A 131 -1.94 -7.60 5.87
N ILE A 132 -1.90 -6.28 5.79
CA ILE A 132 -2.54 -5.50 4.74
C ILE A 132 -1.46 -4.71 4.04
N ASN A 133 -1.19 -5.06 2.78
CA ASN A 133 -0.29 -4.31 1.93
C ASN A 133 -1.10 -3.37 1.04
N THR A 134 -0.84 -2.07 1.12
CA THR A 134 -1.50 -1.08 0.26
C THR A 134 -0.89 -1.12 -1.12
N SER A 135 -1.56 -1.81 -2.02
CA SER A 135 -1.32 -1.79 -3.45
C SER A 135 -2.04 -0.61 -4.12
N SER A 136 -2.66 -0.83 -5.25
CA SER A 136 -3.42 0.15 -6.04
C SER A 136 -4.09 -0.57 -7.20
N ILE A 137 -5.10 0.05 -7.83
CA ILE A 137 -5.52 -0.34 -9.19
C ILE A 137 -4.34 -0.41 -10.15
N ALA A 138 -3.30 0.42 -9.94
CA ALA A 138 -2.07 0.42 -10.72
C ALA A 138 -1.20 -0.84 -10.52
N GLY A 139 -1.47 -1.66 -9.51
CA GLY A 139 -0.85 -2.96 -9.29
C GLY A 139 -1.56 -4.11 -10.03
N VAL A 140 -2.75 -3.86 -10.58
CA VAL A 140 -3.54 -4.83 -11.34
C VAL A 140 -3.59 -4.46 -12.82
N LYS A 141 -3.84 -3.18 -13.11
CA LYS A 141 -3.82 -2.61 -14.45
C LYS A 141 -2.87 -1.42 -14.49
N ALA A 142 -1.79 -1.55 -15.25
CA ALA A 142 -0.81 -0.46 -15.38
C ALA A 142 -1.45 0.83 -15.92
N VAL A 143 -1.00 1.96 -15.40
CA VAL A 143 -1.51 3.30 -15.72
C VAL A 143 -0.45 4.04 -16.52
N ALA A 144 -0.85 4.62 -17.66
CA ALA A 144 0.03 5.48 -18.45
C ALA A 144 0.50 6.69 -17.61
N ASN A 145 1.69 7.16 -17.85
CA ASN A 145 2.36 8.21 -17.07
C ASN A 145 2.61 7.87 -15.59
N ALA A 146 2.54 6.57 -15.23
CA ALA A 146 2.81 6.07 -13.89
C ALA A 146 3.55 4.71 -13.95
N THR A 147 4.45 4.54 -14.92
CA THR A 147 5.07 3.24 -15.22
C THR A 147 5.82 2.67 -14.01
N PHE A 148 6.68 3.44 -13.38
CA PHE A 148 7.47 2.95 -12.23
C PHE A 148 6.63 2.80 -10.96
N TYR A 149 5.61 3.65 -10.80
CA TYR A 149 4.63 3.45 -9.75
C TYR A 149 3.84 2.15 -9.96
N SER A 150 3.31 1.92 -11.18
CA SER A 150 2.62 0.67 -11.51
C SER A 150 3.53 -0.54 -11.28
N ALA A 151 4.76 -0.53 -11.78
CA ALA A 151 5.73 -1.60 -11.58
C ALA A 151 5.97 -1.89 -10.09
N SER A 152 6.09 -0.83 -9.25
CA SER A 152 6.23 -0.99 -7.81
C SER A 152 5.00 -1.63 -7.16
N LYS A 153 3.79 -1.31 -7.64
CA LYS A 153 2.54 -1.88 -7.11
C LYS A 153 2.31 -3.32 -7.59
N PHE A 154 2.67 -3.65 -8.83
CA PHE A 154 2.72 -5.05 -9.28
C PHE A 154 3.71 -5.89 -8.45
N ALA A 155 4.86 -5.33 -8.07
CA ALA A 155 5.79 -6.01 -7.17
C ALA A 155 5.18 -6.25 -5.78
N VAL A 156 4.41 -5.31 -5.25
CA VAL A 156 3.67 -5.49 -3.97
C VAL A 156 2.61 -6.57 -4.10
N GLU A 157 1.88 -6.64 -5.23
CA GLU A 157 0.92 -7.72 -5.50
C GLU A 157 1.60 -9.09 -5.49
N GLY A 158 2.64 -9.26 -6.32
CA GLY A 158 3.35 -10.55 -6.39
C GLY A 158 3.93 -10.97 -5.03
N MET A 159 4.52 -10.03 -4.28
CA MET A 159 5.03 -10.31 -2.93
C MET A 159 3.90 -10.69 -1.97
N THR A 160 2.74 -10.02 -2.04
CA THR A 160 1.58 -10.30 -1.18
C THR A 160 1.03 -11.70 -1.42
N LEU A 161 0.80 -12.06 -2.68
CA LEU A 161 0.23 -13.36 -3.05
C LEU A 161 1.16 -14.51 -2.66
N ALA A 162 2.45 -14.41 -3.00
CA ALA A 162 3.42 -15.43 -2.63
C ALA A 162 3.54 -15.59 -1.10
N LEU A 163 3.63 -14.47 -0.38
CA LEU A 163 3.70 -14.49 1.08
C LEU A 163 2.44 -15.08 1.71
N ALA A 164 1.25 -14.83 1.15
CA ALA A 164 0.00 -15.38 1.66
C ALA A 164 0.04 -16.92 1.69
N ASP A 165 0.53 -17.55 0.62
CA ASP A 165 0.65 -18.99 0.53
C ASP A 165 1.66 -19.56 1.56
N GLU A 166 2.75 -18.83 1.81
CA GLU A 166 3.78 -19.24 2.77
C GLU A 166 3.31 -19.19 4.23
N VAL A 167 2.49 -18.18 4.61
CA VAL A 167 2.19 -17.90 6.02
C VAL A 167 0.78 -18.27 6.47
N THR A 168 -0.15 -18.54 5.56
CA THR A 168 -1.51 -19.02 5.89
C THR A 168 -1.49 -20.23 6.81
N PRO A 169 -0.63 -21.26 6.60
CA PRO A 169 -0.54 -22.39 7.54
C PRO A 169 -0.12 -22.02 8.96
N LEU A 170 0.41 -20.80 9.14
CA LEU A 170 0.79 -20.24 10.44
C LEU A 170 -0.34 -19.41 11.08
N GLY A 171 -1.52 -19.35 10.49
CA GLY A 171 -2.65 -18.55 10.95
C GLY A 171 -2.48 -17.04 10.65
N ILE A 172 -1.64 -16.70 9.67
CA ILE A 172 -1.40 -15.31 9.23
C ILE A 172 -2.04 -15.13 7.86
N HIS A 173 -2.91 -14.15 7.74
CA HIS A 173 -3.56 -13.81 6.46
C HIS A 173 -2.95 -12.53 5.88
N VAL A 174 -2.69 -12.55 4.59
CA VAL A 174 -2.09 -11.42 3.88
C VAL A 174 -3.04 -10.97 2.77
N THR A 175 -3.35 -9.68 2.74
CA THR A 175 -4.23 -9.08 1.73
C THR A 175 -3.54 -7.88 1.07
N ALA A 176 -3.56 -7.83 -0.25
CA ALA A 176 -3.35 -6.60 -1.01
C ALA A 176 -4.67 -5.83 -1.09
N ILE A 177 -4.72 -4.62 -0.57
CA ILE A 177 -5.82 -3.71 -0.89
C ILE A 177 -5.44 -2.90 -2.14
N GLU A 178 -6.39 -2.77 -3.06
CA GLU A 178 -6.23 -2.17 -4.39
C GLU A 178 -7.15 -0.95 -4.53
N PRO A 179 -6.82 0.19 -3.86
CA PRO A 179 -7.66 1.38 -3.92
C PRO A 179 -7.71 1.99 -5.32
N GLY A 180 -8.88 2.47 -5.70
CA GLY A 180 -9.04 3.44 -6.79
C GLY A 180 -8.60 4.84 -6.37
N PHE A 181 -9.30 5.86 -6.82
CA PHE A 181 -8.97 7.26 -6.51
C PHE A 181 -9.67 7.72 -5.23
N PHE A 182 -8.90 7.84 -4.15
CA PHE A 182 -9.37 8.33 -2.85
C PHE A 182 -8.91 9.76 -2.61
N ARG A 183 -9.79 10.59 -2.04
CA ARG A 183 -9.52 11.99 -1.73
C ARG A 183 -8.55 12.11 -0.55
N THR A 184 -7.27 12.20 -0.87
CA THR A 184 -6.15 12.33 0.06
C THR A 184 -5.11 13.27 -0.52
N GLU A 185 -4.10 13.62 0.26
CA GLU A 185 -2.95 14.41 -0.22
C GLU A 185 -2.02 13.61 -1.17
N PHE A 186 -2.42 12.43 -1.66
CA PHE A 186 -1.53 11.53 -2.41
C PHE A 186 -1.11 12.11 -3.77
N LEU A 187 -1.99 12.86 -4.43
CA LEU A 187 -1.70 13.56 -5.69
C LEU A 187 -1.17 14.99 -5.48
N SER A 188 -1.13 15.47 -4.25
CA SER A 188 -0.59 16.80 -3.96
C SER A 188 0.93 16.84 -4.21
N ASN A 189 1.46 18.06 -4.41
CA ASN A 189 2.91 18.28 -4.61
C ASN A 189 3.78 17.78 -3.44
N SER A 190 3.20 17.50 -2.28
CA SER A 190 3.90 16.93 -1.13
C SER A 190 4.06 15.42 -1.19
N SER A 191 3.36 14.74 -2.11
CA SER A 191 3.29 13.28 -2.21
C SER A 191 3.60 12.75 -3.60
N ALA A 192 3.17 13.43 -4.65
CA ALA A 192 3.46 13.06 -6.02
C ALA A 192 4.84 13.60 -6.42
N HIS A 193 5.69 12.73 -6.91
CA HIS A 193 6.94 13.08 -7.56
C HIS A 193 6.75 12.98 -9.06
N TYR A 194 7.38 13.87 -9.82
CA TYR A 194 7.25 13.93 -11.27
C TYR A 194 8.61 13.76 -11.92
N GLY A 195 8.65 13.14 -13.09
CA GLY A 195 9.85 13.04 -13.90
C GLY A 195 10.51 14.42 -14.09
N GLU A 196 11.83 14.48 -13.98
CA GLU A 196 12.58 15.74 -14.00
C GLU A 196 13.06 16.12 -15.41
N LYS A 197 13.20 15.12 -16.29
CA LYS A 197 13.63 15.34 -17.66
C LYS A 197 12.46 15.84 -18.49
N LYS A 198 12.74 16.77 -19.41
CA LYS A 198 11.79 17.20 -20.45
C LYS A 198 12.25 16.67 -21.79
N ILE A 199 11.35 16.03 -22.52
CA ILE A 199 11.60 15.43 -23.84
C ILE A 199 10.60 16.04 -24.80
N GLU A 200 11.11 16.77 -25.82
CA GLU A 200 10.29 17.53 -26.78
C GLU A 200 9.32 16.65 -27.56
N ASP A 201 9.74 15.43 -27.91
CA ASP A 201 8.89 14.47 -28.65
C ASP A 201 7.60 14.09 -27.91
N TYR A 202 7.53 14.37 -26.62
CA TYR A 202 6.34 14.13 -25.80
C TYR A 202 5.50 15.40 -25.53
N ALA A 203 5.89 16.56 -26.04
CA ALA A 203 5.21 17.83 -25.75
C ALA A 203 3.73 17.83 -26.13
N ASP A 204 3.39 17.21 -27.28
CA ASP A 204 2.02 17.16 -27.80
C ASP A 204 1.08 16.20 -27.05
N PHE A 205 1.61 15.38 -26.15
CA PHE A 205 0.80 14.41 -25.40
C PHE A 205 0.28 14.91 -24.04
N GLY A 206 0.49 16.18 -23.74
CA GLY A 206 0.08 16.81 -22.47
C GLY A 206 1.03 16.51 -21.30
N ASP A 207 1.03 17.38 -20.32
CA ASP A 207 1.81 17.24 -19.08
C ASP A 207 1.05 16.38 -18.06
N ALA A 208 1.70 15.33 -17.56
CA ALA A 208 1.12 14.48 -16.51
C ALA A 208 0.76 15.27 -15.23
N ARG A 209 1.48 16.36 -14.94
CA ARG A 209 1.18 17.25 -13.80
C ARG A 209 -0.15 17.95 -13.98
N GLU A 210 -0.42 18.52 -15.16
CA GLU A 210 -1.65 19.23 -15.44
C GLU A 210 -2.86 18.29 -15.41
N LEU A 211 -2.72 17.10 -16.00
CA LEU A 211 -3.78 16.10 -16.02
C LEU A 211 -4.17 15.64 -14.62
N LEU A 212 -3.20 15.48 -13.71
CA LEU A 212 -3.43 14.97 -12.35
C LEU A 212 -3.73 16.09 -11.36
N ALA A 213 -3.23 17.31 -11.58
CA ALA A 213 -3.58 18.46 -10.76
C ALA A 213 -5.08 18.79 -10.83
N SER A 214 -5.72 18.59 -11.99
CA SER A 214 -7.17 18.75 -12.15
C SER A 214 -8.00 17.72 -11.37
N ALA A 215 -7.42 16.56 -11.06
CA ALA A 215 -8.06 15.48 -10.32
C ALA A 215 -7.88 15.59 -8.79
N ASP A 216 -6.93 16.43 -8.33
CA ASP A 216 -6.67 16.59 -6.88
C ASP A 216 -7.85 17.26 -6.18
N GLY A 217 -8.32 16.65 -5.10
CA GLY A 217 -9.51 17.07 -4.36
C GLY A 217 -10.87 16.68 -5.00
N GLN A 218 -10.87 16.14 -6.24
CA GLN A 218 -12.08 15.70 -6.95
C GLN A 218 -12.31 14.18 -6.90
N GLN A 219 -11.40 13.44 -6.27
CA GLN A 219 -11.50 11.99 -6.16
C GLN A 219 -12.80 11.59 -5.45
N GLN A 220 -13.46 10.53 -5.94
CA GLN A 220 -14.76 10.06 -5.42
C GLN A 220 -14.63 9.28 -4.13
N GLY A 221 -13.51 8.59 -3.91
CA GLY A 221 -13.28 7.73 -2.77
C GLY A 221 -13.11 8.53 -1.47
N ASP A 222 -13.81 8.10 -0.43
CA ASP A 222 -13.70 8.63 0.93
C ASP A 222 -12.71 7.76 1.72
N PRO A 223 -11.57 8.30 2.17
CA PRO A 223 -10.58 7.53 2.93
C PRO A 223 -11.09 7.04 4.27
N ALA A 224 -12.10 7.67 4.87
CA ALA A 224 -12.72 7.16 6.09
C ALA A 224 -13.56 5.90 5.83
N LYS A 225 -14.27 5.85 4.68
CA LYS A 225 -15.00 4.64 4.27
C LYS A 225 -14.05 3.50 3.89
N LEU A 226 -12.92 3.80 3.23
CA LEU A 226 -11.86 2.80 2.99
C LEU A 226 -11.39 2.21 4.31
N ALA A 227 -11.11 3.04 5.31
CA ALA A 227 -10.66 2.58 6.62
C ALA A 227 -11.68 1.66 7.30
N GLN A 228 -12.98 1.93 7.16
CA GLN A 228 -14.05 1.05 7.64
C GLN A 228 -14.03 -0.32 6.91
N VAL A 229 -13.82 -0.34 5.59
CA VAL A 229 -13.68 -1.59 4.82
C VAL A 229 -12.46 -2.38 5.31
N VAL A 230 -11.33 -1.73 5.55
CA VAL A 230 -10.14 -2.37 6.11
C VAL A 230 -10.43 -2.98 7.48
N CYS A 231 -11.11 -2.26 8.37
CA CYS A 231 -11.52 -2.78 9.67
C CYS A 231 -12.45 -4.00 9.53
N GLN A 232 -13.45 -3.93 8.64
CA GLN A 232 -14.36 -5.07 8.40
C GLN A 232 -13.61 -6.29 7.85
N MET A 233 -12.66 -6.08 6.94
CA MET A 233 -11.85 -7.16 6.37
C MET A 233 -10.99 -7.86 7.43
N VAL A 234 -10.44 -7.13 8.40
CA VAL A 234 -9.67 -7.68 9.52
C VAL A 234 -10.50 -8.61 10.39
N GLU A 235 -11.83 -8.39 10.46
CA GLU A 235 -12.77 -9.25 11.22
C GLU A 235 -13.12 -10.56 10.48
N MET A 236 -12.89 -10.65 9.16
CA MET A 236 -13.22 -11.84 8.40
C MET A 236 -12.37 -13.03 8.85
N GLU A 237 -12.99 -14.19 8.96
CA GLU A 237 -12.28 -15.45 9.19
C GLU A 237 -11.33 -15.75 8.03
N ASN A 238 -11.83 -15.63 6.82
CA ASN A 238 -11.09 -15.86 5.57
C ASN A 238 -11.13 -14.58 4.71
N PRO A 239 -10.24 -13.60 4.96
CA PRO A 239 -10.19 -12.39 4.16
C PRO A 239 -9.66 -12.69 2.74
N PRO A 240 -10.04 -11.91 1.73
CA PRO A 240 -9.51 -12.08 0.38
C PRO A 240 -8.00 -11.78 0.33
N GLN A 241 -7.27 -12.44 -0.58
CA GLN A 241 -5.86 -12.12 -0.82
C GLN A 241 -5.69 -10.80 -1.57
N GLN A 242 -6.68 -10.42 -2.39
CA GLN A 242 -6.73 -9.18 -3.15
C GLN A 242 -8.11 -8.54 -3.02
N LEU A 243 -8.17 -7.22 -2.80
CA LEU A 243 -9.44 -6.51 -2.64
C LEU A 243 -9.39 -5.16 -3.35
N LEU A 244 -10.12 -5.07 -4.47
CA LEU A 244 -10.43 -3.78 -5.11
C LEU A 244 -11.33 -2.95 -4.20
N ILE A 245 -10.94 -1.70 -3.94
CA ILE A 245 -11.72 -0.79 -3.10
C ILE A 245 -12.07 0.47 -3.90
N GLY A 246 -13.37 0.65 -4.12
CA GLY A 246 -13.98 1.75 -4.87
C GLY A 246 -14.70 1.26 -6.13
N ASN A 247 -15.81 1.91 -6.48
CA ASN A 247 -16.54 1.60 -7.72
C ASN A 247 -15.70 1.90 -8.96
N ASP A 248 -14.92 2.97 -8.91
CA ASP A 248 -13.94 3.34 -9.93
C ASP A 248 -12.86 2.26 -10.10
N ALA A 249 -12.39 1.67 -9.01
CA ALA A 249 -11.41 0.58 -9.04
C ALA A 249 -11.96 -0.62 -9.81
N ILE A 250 -13.16 -1.07 -9.46
CA ILE A 250 -13.82 -2.21 -10.13
C ILE A 250 -14.05 -1.90 -11.62
N SER A 251 -14.63 -0.74 -11.92
CA SER A 251 -14.95 -0.34 -13.31
C SER A 251 -13.71 -0.18 -14.18
N TYR A 252 -12.59 0.24 -13.59
CA TYR A 252 -11.33 0.43 -14.31
C TYR A 252 -10.59 -0.89 -14.56
N VAL A 253 -10.59 -1.79 -13.58
CA VAL A 253 -9.76 -3.01 -13.60
C VAL A 253 -10.45 -4.16 -14.34
N MET A 254 -11.76 -4.40 -14.10
CA MET A 254 -12.49 -5.55 -14.64
C MET A 254 -12.34 -5.75 -16.15
N PRO A 255 -12.52 -4.72 -17.01
CA PRO A 255 -12.36 -4.89 -18.45
C PRO A 255 -10.95 -5.36 -18.87
N SER A 256 -9.91 -4.96 -18.10
CA SER A 256 -8.53 -5.37 -18.37
C SER A 256 -8.29 -6.84 -18.03
N LEU A 257 -8.86 -7.32 -16.93
CA LEU A 257 -8.79 -8.74 -16.55
C LEU A 257 -9.53 -9.63 -17.55
N GLU A 258 -10.72 -9.21 -17.99
CA GLU A 258 -11.48 -9.92 -19.01
C GLU A 258 -10.74 -9.98 -20.35
N ALA A 259 -10.14 -8.85 -20.77
CA ALA A 259 -9.30 -8.80 -21.96
C ALA A 259 -8.09 -9.74 -21.86
N ARG A 260 -7.44 -9.79 -20.70
CA ARG A 260 -6.32 -10.69 -20.46
C ARG A 260 -6.72 -12.16 -20.52
N ILE A 261 -7.86 -12.52 -19.94
CA ILE A 261 -8.39 -13.89 -20.01
C ILE A 261 -8.70 -14.26 -21.48
N LYS A 262 -9.28 -13.35 -22.24
CA LYS A 262 -9.56 -13.57 -23.68
C LYS A 262 -8.27 -13.80 -24.46
N GLU A 263 -7.26 -12.97 -24.27
CA GLU A 263 -5.95 -13.08 -24.90
C GLU A 263 -5.26 -14.42 -24.58
N ILE A 264 -5.27 -14.86 -23.32
CA ILE A 264 -4.72 -16.17 -22.92
C ILE A 264 -5.40 -17.30 -23.68
N ARG A 265 -6.74 -17.27 -23.82
CA ARG A 265 -7.48 -18.28 -24.55
C ARG A 265 -7.18 -18.26 -26.06
N GLU A 266 -7.05 -17.06 -26.63
CA GLU A 266 -6.74 -16.85 -28.04
C GLU A 266 -5.37 -17.42 -28.42
N PHE A 267 -4.37 -17.23 -27.57
CA PHE A 267 -2.99 -17.69 -27.84
C PHE A 267 -2.61 -19.02 -27.16
N ALA A 268 -3.56 -19.72 -26.54
CA ALA A 268 -3.32 -20.98 -25.84
C ALA A 268 -2.71 -22.05 -26.77
N ALA A 269 -3.19 -22.18 -28.02
CA ALA A 269 -2.66 -23.13 -28.97
C ALA A 269 -1.18 -22.89 -29.28
N LEU A 270 -0.77 -21.60 -29.41
CA LEU A 270 0.63 -21.23 -29.62
C LEU A 270 1.48 -21.56 -28.36
N SER A 271 0.98 -21.22 -27.18
CA SER A 271 1.69 -21.46 -25.91
C SER A 271 1.93 -22.94 -25.66
N ASN A 272 0.98 -23.80 -26.02
CA ASN A 272 1.06 -25.26 -25.79
C ASN A 272 2.04 -25.99 -26.73
N THR A 273 2.62 -25.29 -27.74
CA THR A 273 3.66 -25.89 -28.60
C THR A 273 5.02 -26.04 -27.92
N THR A 274 5.17 -25.59 -26.68
CA THR A 274 6.43 -25.62 -25.94
C THR A 274 6.60 -26.89 -25.06
N ASP A 275 5.61 -27.74 -25.02
CA ASP A 275 5.69 -28.99 -24.24
C ASP A 275 6.57 -30.02 -24.96
N PHE A 276 7.21 -30.89 -24.19
CA PHE A 276 7.91 -32.03 -24.76
C PHE A 276 6.91 -33.06 -25.33
N ASP A 277 7.27 -33.73 -26.42
CA ASP A 277 6.48 -34.82 -27.03
C ASP A 277 6.39 -36.05 -26.11
#